data_ddd9e05f48aa889908d2f38ab76dcbf2
#
_entry.id   ddd9e05f48aa889908d2f38ab76dcbf2
#
_cell.length_a   1.000
_cell.length_b   1.000
_cell.length_c   1.000
_cell.angle_alpha   90.00
_cell.angle_beta   90.00
_cell.angle_gamma   90.00
#
_symmetry.space_group_name_H-M   'P 1'
#
loop_
_entity.id
_entity.type
_entity.pdbx_description
1 polymer ?
#
loop_
_entity_poly.entity_id
_entity_poly.type
_entity_poly.pdbx_seq_one_letter_code
_entity_poly.pdbx_strand_id
1 'polypeptide(L)'
;MQKIDKLLNSLNEWIEKADTDDFTDSLPADLEVLDMLPGYVEDFEKEIAKLLRKQKKYFVDGIKNYTKKDAVEKGIKIKDIINFVTGSLFGADTFAKSLSKAARKFLDYTMKDMTTAFMNAIDPDIQFNIFSKRTTKWIDSWSEDLGELMQINSHKAVERVLNEGLEKGKGIREIARELEKLPEFDRKRARRTAQTEVLRSCSVSQFESYKQSPSVVGKKWRHSGSKNNDPREEHVELNNVSIGLDEYFDVGGEDGLYPRDTQLSAKQSVNCKCVLSPVVDNSILGLSEEEKEKIRAEVLAEKK
;
A
#
# COMPACT_ATOMS: atom_id res chain seq x y z
N MET A 1 10.85 0.89 19.33
CA MET A 1 11.74 0.01 18.56
C MET A 1 11.14 -1.39 18.35
N GLN A 2 10.84 -2.18 19.39
CA GLN A 2 10.30 -3.55 19.24
C GLN A 2 8.99 -3.68 18.43
N LYS A 3 8.09 -2.68 18.43
CA LYS A 3 6.82 -2.73 17.70
C LYS A 3 7.00 -2.53 16.18
N ILE A 4 7.91 -1.64 15.80
CA ILE A 4 8.29 -1.39 14.40
C ILE A 4 9.05 -2.59 13.84
N ASP A 5 9.93 -3.21 14.63
CA ASP A 5 10.70 -4.39 14.22
C ASP A 5 9.80 -5.61 13.99
N LYS A 6 8.77 -5.81 14.84
CA LYS A 6 7.75 -6.86 14.64
C LYS A 6 6.92 -6.61 13.36
N LEU A 7 6.53 -5.36 13.11
CA LEU A 7 5.78 -4.99 11.91
C LEU A 7 6.61 -5.23 10.63
N LEU A 8 7.89 -4.86 10.64
CA LEU A 8 8.79 -5.03 9.50
C LEU A 8 9.13 -6.50 9.24
N ASN A 9 9.35 -7.30 10.29
CA ASN A 9 9.58 -8.74 10.13
C ASN A 9 8.32 -9.45 9.62
N SER A 10 7.16 -9.12 10.17
CA SER A 10 5.88 -9.59 9.67
C SER A 10 5.67 -9.19 8.20
N LEU A 11 5.96 -7.95 7.83
CA LEU A 11 5.88 -7.47 6.44
C LEU A 11 6.79 -8.28 5.51
N ASN A 12 8.02 -8.57 5.91
CA ASN A 12 8.98 -9.33 5.11
C ASN A 12 8.57 -10.80 4.96
N GLU A 13 8.13 -11.46 6.02
CA GLU A 13 7.63 -12.84 5.96
C GLU A 13 6.42 -12.98 5.01
N TRP A 14 5.52 -12.01 5.03
CA TRP A 14 4.37 -11.99 4.12
C TRP A 14 4.75 -11.62 2.69
N ILE A 15 5.76 -10.76 2.52
CA ILE A 15 6.33 -10.44 1.22
C ILE A 15 7.01 -11.68 0.58
N GLU A 16 7.65 -12.53 1.34
CA GLU A 16 8.31 -13.75 0.83
C GLU A 16 7.32 -14.86 0.46
N LYS A 17 6.19 -14.96 1.16
CA LYS A 17 5.18 -16.00 0.94
C LYS A 17 4.21 -15.73 -0.23
N ALA A 18 4.14 -14.50 -0.72
CA ALA A 18 3.21 -14.15 -1.77
C ALA A 18 3.73 -14.56 -3.14
N ASP A 19 3.10 -15.55 -3.71
CA ASP A 19 3.37 -16.01 -5.06
C ASP A 19 2.86 -15.04 -6.13
N THR A 20 3.35 -15.19 -7.35
CA THR A 20 3.21 -14.27 -8.50
C THR A 20 1.87 -14.36 -9.21
N ASP A 21 0.82 -14.82 -8.55
CA ASP A 21 -0.48 -15.07 -9.16
C ASP A 21 -1.14 -13.80 -9.70
N ASP A 22 -1.75 -13.94 -10.84
CA ASP A 22 -2.62 -12.94 -11.42
C ASP A 22 -3.78 -12.68 -10.45
N PHE A 23 -3.79 -11.51 -9.83
CA PHE A 23 -4.77 -11.20 -8.78
C PHE A 23 -6.17 -10.95 -9.35
N THR A 24 -6.33 -10.82 -10.69
CA THR A 24 -7.61 -10.56 -11.35
C THR A 24 -8.58 -11.72 -11.19
N ASP A 25 -8.10 -12.97 -11.29
CA ASP A 25 -8.93 -14.17 -11.09
C ASP A 25 -9.50 -14.32 -9.68
N SER A 26 -9.02 -13.50 -8.76
CA SER A 26 -9.37 -13.55 -7.35
C SER A 26 -10.24 -12.39 -6.88
N LEU A 27 -10.69 -11.51 -7.78
CA LEU A 27 -11.64 -10.44 -7.47
C LEU A 27 -13.08 -10.89 -7.72
N PRO A 28 -14.08 -10.35 -6.97
CA PRO A 28 -15.48 -10.63 -7.26
C PRO A 28 -15.86 -10.19 -8.68
N ALA A 29 -16.28 -11.13 -9.52
CA ALA A 29 -16.60 -10.90 -10.94
C ALA A 29 -17.86 -10.03 -11.17
N ASP A 30 -18.65 -9.77 -10.13
CA ASP A 30 -19.86 -8.95 -10.18
C ASP A 30 -19.60 -7.43 -10.02
N LEU A 31 -18.32 -7.02 -9.98
CA LEU A 31 -17.91 -5.63 -9.83
C LEU A 31 -17.03 -5.17 -11.01
N GLU A 32 -17.65 -4.80 -12.12
CA GLU A 32 -16.95 -4.36 -13.37
C GLU A 32 -15.90 -3.26 -13.15
N VAL A 33 -16.09 -2.41 -12.13
CA VAL A 33 -15.12 -1.36 -11.78
C VAL A 33 -13.75 -1.93 -11.43
N LEU A 34 -13.68 -3.20 -11.00
CA LEU A 34 -12.43 -3.87 -10.63
C LEU A 34 -11.54 -4.20 -11.85
N ASP A 35 -12.09 -4.18 -13.07
CA ASP A 35 -11.34 -4.44 -14.30
C ASP A 35 -10.27 -3.36 -14.59
N MET A 36 -10.38 -2.20 -13.94
CA MET A 36 -9.38 -1.12 -14.04
C MET A 36 -8.10 -1.42 -13.26
N LEU A 37 -8.18 -2.27 -12.22
CA LEU A 37 -7.09 -2.46 -11.26
C LEU A 37 -5.79 -3.02 -11.86
N PRO A 38 -5.80 -3.98 -12.80
CA PRO A 38 -4.57 -4.50 -13.40
C PRO A 38 -3.71 -3.42 -14.04
N GLY A 39 -4.31 -2.50 -14.77
CA GLY A 39 -3.62 -1.37 -15.40
C GLY A 39 -2.94 -0.47 -14.36
N TYR A 40 -3.64 -0.14 -13.29
CA TYR A 40 -3.08 0.64 -12.20
C TYR A 40 -1.93 -0.07 -11.48
N VAL A 41 -2.04 -1.39 -11.28
CA VAL A 41 -0.94 -2.18 -10.69
C VAL A 41 0.31 -2.12 -11.57
N GLU A 42 0.17 -2.30 -12.89
CA GLU A 42 1.31 -2.24 -13.79
C GLU A 42 2.02 -0.87 -13.77
N ASP A 43 1.25 0.20 -13.79
CA ASP A 43 1.80 1.56 -13.82
C ASP A 43 2.50 1.90 -12.51
N PHE A 44 1.91 1.56 -11.38
CA PHE A 44 2.56 1.80 -10.10
C PHE A 44 3.76 0.88 -9.84
N GLU A 45 3.69 -0.38 -10.25
CA GLU A 45 4.83 -1.31 -10.24
C GLU A 45 6.04 -0.73 -10.99
N LYS A 46 5.82 -0.21 -12.21
CA LYS A 46 6.89 0.39 -13.02
C LYS A 46 7.58 1.53 -12.30
N GLU A 47 6.81 2.42 -11.67
CA GLU A 47 7.36 3.58 -10.96
C GLU A 47 8.10 3.16 -9.68
N ILE A 48 7.53 2.28 -8.85
CA ILE A 48 8.18 1.74 -7.66
C ILE A 48 9.49 1.02 -8.04
N ALA A 49 9.44 0.14 -9.05
CA ALA A 49 10.62 -0.61 -9.50
C ALA A 49 11.75 0.31 -9.98
N LYS A 50 11.42 1.42 -10.64
CA LYS A 50 12.39 2.45 -11.06
C LYS A 50 13.04 3.11 -9.85
N LEU A 51 12.26 3.47 -8.84
CA LEU A 51 12.77 4.09 -7.61
C LEU A 51 13.65 3.12 -6.80
N LEU A 52 13.24 1.86 -6.65
CA LEU A 52 14.04 0.83 -5.98
C LEU A 52 15.37 0.56 -6.70
N ARG A 53 15.39 0.51 -8.04
CA ARG A 53 16.64 0.39 -8.80
C ARG A 53 17.56 1.59 -8.59
N LYS A 54 16.99 2.80 -8.51
CA LYS A 54 17.76 4.03 -8.23
C LYS A 54 18.37 3.98 -6.83
N GLN A 55 17.58 3.58 -5.82
CA GLN A 55 18.04 3.43 -4.45
C GLN A 55 19.13 2.36 -4.33
N LYS A 56 18.93 1.18 -4.94
CA LYS A 56 19.98 0.14 -5.01
C LYS A 56 21.28 0.67 -5.56
N LYS A 57 21.22 1.33 -6.73
CA LYS A 57 22.40 1.93 -7.37
C LYS A 57 23.07 2.96 -6.47
N TYR A 58 22.29 3.78 -5.77
CA TYR A 58 22.80 4.78 -4.85
C TYR A 58 23.68 4.15 -3.73
N PHE A 59 23.21 3.08 -3.08
CA PHE A 59 23.98 2.40 -2.04
C PHE A 59 25.21 1.68 -2.59
N VAL A 60 25.04 0.93 -3.69
CA VAL A 60 26.14 0.19 -4.30
C VAL A 60 27.26 1.12 -4.78
N ASP A 61 26.89 2.20 -5.48
CA ASP A 61 27.86 3.18 -5.97
C ASP A 61 28.51 3.98 -4.82
N GLY A 62 27.72 4.34 -3.80
CA GLY A 62 28.21 5.02 -2.61
C GLY A 62 29.31 4.22 -1.90
N ILE A 63 29.07 2.93 -1.66
CA ILE A 63 30.06 2.03 -1.05
C ILE A 63 31.28 1.84 -1.94
N LYS A 64 31.08 1.60 -3.26
CA LYS A 64 32.19 1.44 -4.22
C LYS A 64 33.04 2.70 -4.32
N ASN A 65 32.45 3.87 -4.26
CA ASN A 65 33.18 5.16 -4.37
C ASN A 65 33.92 5.51 -3.08
N TYR A 66 33.30 5.26 -1.91
CA TYR A 66 33.97 5.41 -0.62
C TYR A 66 35.25 4.59 -0.57
N THR A 67 35.17 3.33 -0.97
CA THR A 67 36.31 2.43 -0.96
C THR A 67 37.41 2.77 -1.96
N LYS A 68 37.08 3.41 -3.07
CA LYS A 68 38.11 3.89 -4.04
C LYS A 68 38.89 5.09 -3.54
N LYS A 69 38.24 6.01 -2.82
CA LYS A 69 38.90 7.23 -2.30
C LYS A 69 39.84 6.88 -1.14
N ASP A 70 39.41 6.02 -0.23
CA ASP A 70 40.15 5.75 1.01
C ASP A 70 41.13 4.57 0.89
N ALA A 71 40.98 3.70 -0.15
CA ALA A 71 41.93 2.60 -0.39
C ALA A 71 43.36 3.11 -0.75
N VAL A 72 43.49 4.36 -1.11
CA VAL A 72 44.81 4.97 -1.44
C VAL A 72 45.55 5.43 -0.16
N GLU A 73 44.88 5.69 0.93
CA GLU A 73 45.49 6.31 2.11
C GLU A 73 45.49 5.47 3.42
N LYS A 74 44.58 4.56 3.65
CA LYS A 74 44.51 3.78 4.91
C LYS A 74 43.77 2.46 4.68
N GLY A 75 44.24 1.35 5.29
CA GLY A 75 43.54 0.06 5.27
C GLY A 75 42.11 0.21 5.80
N ILE A 76 41.11 0.24 4.89
CA ILE A 76 39.68 0.44 5.22
C ILE A 76 39.19 -0.76 6.00
N LYS A 77 38.61 -0.50 7.16
CA LYS A 77 37.89 -1.50 7.94
C LYS A 77 36.42 -1.49 7.56
N ILE A 78 35.76 -2.66 7.56
CA ILE A 78 34.31 -2.77 7.27
C ILE A 78 33.50 -1.88 8.22
N LYS A 79 33.95 -1.71 9.46
CA LYS A 79 33.33 -0.82 10.44
C LYS A 79 33.24 0.65 9.95
N ASP A 80 34.24 1.13 9.22
CA ASP A 80 34.24 2.48 8.68
C ASP A 80 33.21 2.64 7.56
N ILE A 81 33.00 1.56 6.79
CA ILE A 81 31.93 1.51 5.76
C ILE A 81 30.54 1.51 6.41
N ILE A 82 30.35 0.75 7.48
CA ILE A 82 29.07 0.74 8.22
C ILE A 82 28.80 2.16 8.73
N ASN A 83 29.74 2.81 9.38
CA ASN A 83 29.59 4.18 9.87
C ASN A 83 29.29 5.18 8.76
N PHE A 84 29.95 5.06 7.61
CA PHE A 84 29.67 5.89 6.44
C PHE A 84 28.26 5.67 5.88
N VAL A 85 27.83 4.42 5.73
CA VAL A 85 26.51 4.08 5.22
C VAL A 85 25.42 4.56 6.16
N THR A 86 25.49 4.22 7.44
CA THR A 86 24.45 4.58 8.44
C THR A 86 24.46 6.08 8.77
N GLY A 87 25.63 6.71 8.86
CA GLY A 87 25.76 8.12 9.21
C GLY A 87 25.54 9.08 8.02
N SER A 88 25.99 8.70 6.82
CA SER A 88 25.97 9.61 5.66
C SER A 88 25.00 9.20 4.57
N LEU A 89 25.05 7.93 4.11
CA LEU A 89 24.21 7.53 2.98
C LEU A 89 22.73 7.43 3.37
N PHE A 90 22.42 6.92 4.54
CA PHE A 90 21.02 6.85 4.99
C PHE A 90 20.41 8.24 5.14
N GLY A 91 21.15 9.19 5.73
CA GLY A 91 20.67 10.56 5.91
C GLY A 91 20.48 11.34 4.59
N ALA A 92 21.22 10.99 3.53
CA ALA A 92 21.13 11.62 2.22
C ALA A 92 20.24 10.86 1.22
N ASP A 93 19.66 9.70 1.62
CA ASP A 93 18.76 8.93 0.76
C ASP A 93 17.44 9.67 0.54
N THR A 94 17.10 9.93 -0.70
CA THR A 94 15.88 10.65 -1.09
C THR A 94 14.74 9.71 -1.51
N PHE A 95 14.86 8.42 -1.28
CA PHE A 95 13.90 7.43 -1.75
C PHE A 95 12.50 7.67 -1.16
N ALA A 96 12.39 7.84 0.17
CA ALA A 96 11.10 8.09 0.83
C ALA A 96 10.38 9.29 0.20
N LYS A 97 11.06 10.43 0.08
CA LYS A 97 10.50 11.64 -0.53
C LYS A 97 10.06 11.42 -1.99
N SER A 98 10.85 10.66 -2.74
CA SER A 98 10.55 10.37 -4.15
C SER A 98 9.35 9.45 -4.28
N LEU A 99 9.27 8.41 -3.43
CA LEU A 99 8.14 7.48 -3.42
C LEU A 99 6.87 8.15 -2.90
N SER A 100 6.94 8.95 -1.83
CA SER A 100 5.79 9.70 -1.30
C SER A 100 5.16 10.59 -2.38
N LYS A 101 5.99 11.32 -3.13
CA LYS A 101 5.52 12.15 -4.23
C LYS A 101 4.86 11.32 -5.36
N ALA A 102 5.45 10.20 -5.71
CA ALA A 102 4.90 9.31 -6.75
C ALA A 102 3.61 8.67 -6.27
N ALA A 103 3.55 8.16 -5.03
CA ALA A 103 2.38 7.55 -4.43
C ALA A 103 1.22 8.54 -4.32
N ARG A 104 1.46 9.75 -3.83
CA ARG A 104 0.44 10.79 -3.74
C ARG A 104 -0.21 11.08 -5.09
N LYS A 105 0.61 11.31 -6.11
CA LYS A 105 0.11 11.56 -7.47
C LYS A 105 -0.70 10.38 -8.01
N PHE A 106 -0.21 9.17 -7.76
CA PHE A 106 -0.86 7.95 -8.20
C PHE A 106 -2.20 7.74 -7.49
N LEU A 107 -2.26 7.88 -6.17
CA LEU A 107 -3.46 7.72 -5.36
C LEU A 107 -4.52 8.77 -5.73
N ASP A 108 -4.14 10.03 -5.86
CA ASP A 108 -5.07 11.12 -6.24
C ASP A 108 -5.77 10.83 -7.57
N TYR A 109 -5.00 10.42 -8.57
CA TYR A 109 -5.52 10.09 -9.90
C TYR A 109 -6.40 8.83 -9.89
N THR A 110 -5.88 7.71 -9.40
CA THR A 110 -6.58 6.41 -9.47
C THR A 110 -7.82 6.37 -8.57
N MET A 111 -7.76 6.98 -7.40
CA MET A 111 -8.91 7.05 -6.50
C MET A 111 -10.02 7.94 -7.05
N LYS A 112 -9.69 9.01 -7.76
CA LYS A 112 -10.70 9.84 -8.44
C LYS A 112 -11.46 9.03 -9.49
N ASP A 113 -10.75 8.28 -10.34
CA ASP A 113 -11.36 7.45 -11.36
C ASP A 113 -12.23 6.35 -10.73
N MET A 114 -11.69 5.63 -9.74
CA MET A 114 -12.42 4.56 -9.05
C MET A 114 -13.63 5.07 -8.29
N THR A 115 -13.51 6.18 -7.56
CA THR A 115 -14.66 6.77 -6.82
C THR A 115 -15.76 7.18 -7.79
N THR A 116 -15.41 7.81 -8.92
CA THR A 116 -16.37 8.16 -9.96
C THR A 116 -17.10 6.92 -10.50
N ALA A 117 -16.33 5.87 -10.82
CA ALA A 117 -16.89 4.64 -11.36
C ALA A 117 -17.78 3.92 -10.33
N PHE A 118 -17.40 3.88 -9.05
CA PHE A 118 -18.24 3.30 -7.99
C PHE A 118 -19.51 4.10 -7.75
N MET A 119 -19.46 5.43 -7.75
CA MET A 119 -20.66 6.26 -7.60
C MET A 119 -21.61 6.05 -8.75
N ASN A 120 -21.12 6.07 -9.99
CA ASN A 120 -21.95 5.81 -11.16
C ASN A 120 -22.58 4.40 -11.17
N ALA A 121 -21.88 3.39 -10.66
CA ALA A 121 -22.40 2.03 -10.54
C ALA A 121 -23.49 1.90 -9.46
N ILE A 122 -23.43 2.70 -8.40
CA ILE A 122 -24.44 2.71 -7.32
C ILE A 122 -25.66 3.54 -7.74
N ASP A 123 -25.41 4.77 -8.19
CA ASP A 123 -26.45 5.74 -8.53
C ASP A 123 -25.92 6.70 -9.61
N PRO A 124 -26.30 6.52 -10.89
CA PRO A 124 -25.82 7.36 -11.99
C PRO A 124 -26.29 8.81 -11.91
N ASP A 125 -27.33 9.12 -11.11
CA ASP A 125 -27.82 10.48 -10.92
C ASP A 125 -26.90 11.32 -10.01
N ILE A 126 -26.06 10.65 -9.20
CA ILE A 126 -25.19 11.31 -8.21
C ILE A 126 -23.73 11.26 -8.67
N GLN A 127 -23.19 12.40 -9.05
CA GLN A 127 -21.82 12.50 -9.56
C GLN A 127 -20.80 12.75 -8.46
N PHE A 128 -19.61 12.16 -8.61
CA PHE A 128 -18.45 12.47 -7.78
C PHE A 128 -17.84 13.81 -8.23
N ASN A 129 -17.68 14.74 -7.28
CA ASN A 129 -17.12 16.06 -7.56
C ASN A 129 -15.77 16.29 -6.87
N ILE A 130 -15.68 15.97 -5.59
CA ILE A 130 -14.48 16.24 -4.78
C ILE A 130 -14.37 15.24 -3.62
N PHE A 131 -13.13 14.89 -3.27
CA PHE A 131 -12.87 14.09 -2.07
C PHE A 131 -13.25 14.82 -0.78
N SER A 132 -13.73 14.05 0.20
CA SER A 132 -13.88 14.53 1.56
C SER A 132 -12.52 14.95 2.16
N LYS A 133 -12.55 15.81 3.18
CA LYS A 133 -11.34 16.20 3.92
C LYS A 133 -10.62 14.98 4.51
N ARG A 134 -11.39 13.98 4.94
CA ARG A 134 -10.84 12.72 5.45
C ARG A 134 -10.02 11.98 4.39
N THR A 135 -10.57 11.79 3.20
CA THR A 135 -9.89 11.08 2.11
C THR A 135 -8.69 11.87 1.60
N THR A 136 -8.79 13.19 1.47
CA THR A 136 -7.63 14.02 1.10
C THR A 136 -6.50 13.90 2.13
N LYS A 137 -6.81 14.00 3.42
CA LYS A 137 -5.83 13.81 4.50
C LYS A 137 -5.22 12.41 4.49
N TRP A 138 -6.03 11.38 4.20
CA TRP A 138 -5.55 10.02 4.09
C TRP A 138 -4.56 9.86 2.93
N ILE A 139 -4.86 10.40 1.74
CA ILE A 139 -3.94 10.38 0.59
C ILE A 139 -2.58 11.00 0.97
N ASP A 140 -2.60 12.14 1.64
CA ASP A 140 -1.38 12.84 2.04
C ASP A 140 -0.57 12.01 3.04
N SER A 141 -1.17 11.64 4.18
CA SER A 141 -0.47 10.92 5.24
C SER A 141 -0.01 9.53 4.80
N TRP A 142 -0.86 8.77 4.10
CA TRP A 142 -0.47 7.42 3.66
C TRP A 142 0.64 7.43 2.61
N SER A 143 0.66 8.44 1.74
CA SER A 143 1.75 8.58 0.78
C SER A 143 3.11 8.79 1.46
N GLU A 144 3.14 9.58 2.54
CA GLU A 144 4.34 9.79 3.36
C GLU A 144 4.75 8.51 4.08
N ASP A 145 3.82 7.88 4.79
CA ASP A 145 4.04 6.64 5.53
C ASP A 145 4.58 5.52 4.64
N LEU A 146 4.02 5.35 3.44
CA LEU A 146 4.48 4.35 2.47
C LEU A 146 5.94 4.60 2.06
N GLY A 147 6.29 5.86 1.79
CA GLY A 147 7.65 6.23 1.45
C GLY A 147 8.64 5.91 2.57
N GLU A 148 8.31 6.29 3.79
CA GLU A 148 9.13 6.07 4.98
C GLU A 148 9.26 4.58 5.32
N LEU A 149 8.17 3.83 5.35
CA LEU A 149 8.17 2.39 5.65
C LEU A 149 9.04 1.61 4.66
N MET A 150 8.93 1.91 3.36
CA MET A 150 9.74 1.25 2.35
C MET A 150 11.22 1.63 2.44
N GLN A 151 11.56 2.88 2.80
CA GLN A 151 12.95 3.31 2.99
C GLN A 151 13.57 2.66 4.22
N ILE A 152 12.88 2.67 5.36
CA ILE A 152 13.35 2.01 6.60
C ILE A 152 13.64 0.54 6.37
N ASN A 153 12.76 -0.16 5.65
CA ASN A 153 12.96 -1.57 5.31
C ASN A 153 14.22 -1.78 4.45
N SER A 154 14.42 -0.94 3.43
CA SER A 154 15.63 -1.01 2.60
C SER A 154 16.91 -0.70 3.38
N HIS A 155 16.88 0.29 4.27
CA HIS A 155 18.02 0.64 5.14
C HIS A 155 18.39 -0.53 6.06
N LYS A 156 17.41 -1.14 6.72
CA LYS A 156 17.65 -2.33 7.59
C LYS A 156 18.25 -3.50 6.82
N ALA A 157 17.79 -3.74 5.58
CA ALA A 157 18.35 -4.79 4.75
C ALA A 157 19.82 -4.50 4.36
N VAL A 158 20.14 -3.27 4.01
CA VAL A 158 21.52 -2.83 3.74
C VAL A 158 22.39 -2.99 5.00
N GLU A 159 21.93 -2.53 6.15
CA GLU A 159 22.64 -2.63 7.43
C GLU A 159 22.90 -4.11 7.82
N ARG A 160 21.90 -4.98 7.63
CA ARG A 160 22.03 -6.42 7.87
C ARG A 160 23.18 -7.02 7.04
N VAL A 161 23.22 -6.76 5.74
CA VAL A 161 24.28 -7.28 4.85
C VAL A 161 25.66 -6.77 5.25
N LEU A 162 25.76 -5.51 5.69
CA LEU A 162 27.02 -4.92 6.16
C LEU A 162 27.50 -5.59 7.45
N ASN A 163 26.60 -5.80 8.43
CA ASN A 163 26.92 -6.45 9.71
C ASN A 163 27.32 -7.91 9.51
N GLU A 164 26.57 -8.67 8.70
CA GLU A 164 26.93 -10.05 8.36
C GLU A 164 28.27 -10.12 7.61
N GLY A 165 28.56 -9.14 6.75
CA GLY A 165 29.84 -9.03 6.08
C GLY A 165 31.00 -8.79 7.06
N LEU A 166 30.77 -7.98 8.11
CA LEU A 166 31.74 -7.75 9.16
C LEU A 166 31.99 -9.04 9.97
N GLU A 167 30.94 -9.70 10.41
CA GLU A 167 31.02 -10.93 11.21
C GLU A 167 31.72 -12.07 10.48
N LYS A 168 31.46 -12.21 9.18
CA LYS A 168 32.01 -13.27 8.32
C LYS A 168 33.36 -12.91 7.68
N GLY A 169 33.91 -11.73 7.96
CA GLY A 169 35.17 -11.24 7.36
C GLY A 169 35.14 -11.08 5.84
N LYS A 170 33.97 -10.79 5.26
CA LYS A 170 33.79 -10.66 3.80
C LYS A 170 34.49 -9.41 3.25
N GLY A 171 34.99 -9.53 2.02
CA GLY A 171 35.53 -8.39 1.31
C GLY A 171 34.45 -7.44 0.79
N ILE A 172 34.80 -6.16 0.60
CA ILE A 172 33.88 -5.09 0.13
C ILE A 172 33.21 -5.45 -1.20
N ARG A 173 33.93 -6.10 -2.11
CA ARG A 173 33.36 -6.53 -3.41
C ARG A 173 32.30 -7.60 -3.23
N GLU A 174 32.44 -8.46 -2.25
CA GLU A 174 31.46 -9.49 -1.92
C GLU A 174 30.21 -8.88 -1.30
N ILE A 175 30.40 -7.98 -0.34
CA ILE A 175 29.30 -7.21 0.27
C ILE A 175 28.52 -6.43 -0.80
N ALA A 176 29.21 -5.74 -1.73
CA ALA A 176 28.54 -5.03 -2.82
C ALA A 176 27.70 -5.95 -3.73
N ARG A 177 28.18 -7.18 -4.01
CA ARG A 177 27.43 -8.17 -4.78
C ARG A 177 26.21 -8.69 -4.04
N GLU A 178 26.29 -8.83 -2.71
CA GLU A 178 25.15 -9.23 -1.88
C GLU A 178 24.08 -8.13 -1.85
N LEU A 179 24.49 -6.87 -1.72
CA LEU A 179 23.56 -5.74 -1.82
C LEU A 179 22.85 -5.67 -3.18
N GLU A 180 23.54 -5.99 -4.27
CA GLU A 180 22.94 -6.04 -5.61
C GLU A 180 21.82 -7.08 -5.72
N LYS A 181 21.85 -8.14 -4.90
CA LYS A 181 20.90 -9.26 -4.91
C LYS A 181 19.78 -9.14 -3.87
N LEU A 182 19.79 -8.08 -3.06
CA LEU A 182 18.77 -7.89 -2.02
C LEU A 182 17.36 -7.87 -2.62
N PRO A 183 16.45 -8.72 -2.11
CA PRO A 183 15.05 -8.76 -2.58
C PRO A 183 14.30 -7.47 -2.30
N GLU A 184 14.77 -6.68 -1.33
CA GLU A 184 14.23 -5.36 -1.02
C GLU A 184 14.35 -4.35 -2.16
N PHE A 185 15.17 -4.65 -3.18
CA PHE A 185 15.34 -3.82 -4.38
C PHE A 185 14.83 -4.48 -5.66
N ASP A 186 14.17 -5.61 -5.56
CA ASP A 186 13.75 -6.34 -6.75
C ASP A 186 12.37 -5.90 -7.29
N ARG A 187 12.05 -6.38 -8.48
CA ARG A 187 10.78 -6.11 -9.14
C ARG A 187 9.61 -6.81 -8.45
N LYS A 188 9.84 -7.96 -7.83
CA LYS A 188 8.78 -8.69 -7.11
C LYS A 188 8.24 -7.86 -5.96
N ARG A 189 9.14 -7.21 -5.19
CA ARG A 189 8.70 -6.27 -4.15
C ARG A 189 7.88 -5.11 -4.72
N ALA A 190 8.34 -4.50 -5.82
CA ALA A 190 7.59 -3.43 -6.46
C ALA A 190 6.18 -3.86 -6.86
N ARG A 191 6.03 -5.04 -7.48
CA ARG A 191 4.74 -5.58 -7.89
C ARG A 191 3.82 -5.83 -6.70
N ARG A 192 4.30 -6.45 -5.63
CA ARG A 192 3.50 -6.71 -4.41
C ARG A 192 3.05 -5.43 -3.73
N THR A 193 3.95 -4.45 -3.63
CA THR A 193 3.58 -3.13 -3.10
C THR A 193 2.51 -2.50 -3.98
N ALA A 194 2.69 -2.49 -5.30
CA ALA A 194 1.70 -1.95 -6.22
C ALA A 194 0.33 -2.63 -6.08
N GLN A 195 0.29 -3.96 -6.05
CA GLN A 195 -0.96 -4.72 -5.85
C GLN A 195 -1.65 -4.35 -4.53
N THR A 196 -0.90 -4.32 -3.43
CA THR A 196 -1.46 -3.98 -2.11
C THR A 196 -2.02 -2.57 -2.09
N GLU A 197 -1.28 -1.60 -2.63
CA GLU A 197 -1.67 -0.19 -2.58
C GLU A 197 -2.78 0.17 -3.58
N VAL A 198 -2.83 -0.47 -4.75
CA VAL A 198 -3.97 -0.34 -5.67
C VAL A 198 -5.25 -0.91 -5.06
N LEU A 199 -5.19 -2.08 -4.45
CA LEU A 199 -6.33 -2.67 -3.76
C LEU A 199 -6.72 -1.89 -2.50
N ARG A 200 -5.76 -1.26 -1.81
CA ARG A 200 -6.03 -0.34 -0.69
C ARG A 200 -6.76 0.91 -1.18
N SER A 201 -6.27 1.54 -2.24
CA SER A 201 -6.92 2.71 -2.83
C SER A 201 -8.32 2.39 -3.35
N CYS A 202 -8.54 1.19 -3.89
CA CYS A 202 -9.86 0.69 -4.26
C CYS A 202 -10.81 0.66 -3.04
N SER A 203 -10.38 0.09 -1.90
CA SER A 203 -11.21 0.05 -0.69
C SER A 203 -11.54 1.44 -0.15
N VAL A 204 -10.57 2.36 -0.17
CA VAL A 204 -10.81 3.75 0.24
C VAL A 204 -11.77 4.45 -0.72
N SER A 205 -11.63 4.22 -2.02
CA SER A 205 -12.54 4.78 -3.05
C SER A 205 -13.96 4.25 -2.92
N GLN A 206 -14.12 2.94 -2.67
CA GLN A 206 -15.42 2.35 -2.36
C GLN A 206 -16.04 3.02 -1.13
N PHE A 207 -15.29 3.11 -0.05
CA PHE A 207 -15.77 3.72 1.17
C PHE A 207 -16.10 5.21 0.99
N GLU A 208 -15.30 5.97 0.23
CA GLU A 208 -15.59 7.36 -0.11
C GLU A 208 -16.88 7.50 -0.91
N SER A 209 -17.07 6.65 -1.94
CA SER A 209 -18.29 6.65 -2.74
C SER A 209 -19.53 6.33 -1.90
N TYR A 210 -19.43 5.36 -0.99
CA TYR A 210 -20.55 4.99 -0.09
C TYR A 210 -20.90 6.12 0.87
N LYS A 211 -19.91 6.84 1.39
CA LYS A 211 -20.12 7.99 2.29
C LYS A 211 -20.73 9.21 1.56
N GLN A 212 -20.57 9.30 0.26
CA GLN A 212 -21.11 10.39 -0.55
C GLN A 212 -22.43 10.03 -1.25
N SER A 213 -22.77 8.75 -1.36
CA SER A 213 -24.04 8.31 -1.94
C SER A 213 -25.17 8.34 -0.92
N PRO A 214 -26.25 9.11 -1.14
CA PRO A 214 -27.37 9.18 -0.21
C PRO A 214 -28.13 7.86 -0.06
N SER A 215 -28.09 6.99 -1.07
CA SER A 215 -28.78 5.71 -1.08
C SER A 215 -28.00 4.59 -0.37
N VAL A 216 -26.73 4.78 -0.01
CA VAL A 216 -25.93 3.74 0.68
C VAL A 216 -26.05 3.90 2.19
N VAL A 217 -26.70 2.93 2.83
CA VAL A 217 -26.96 2.92 4.28
C VAL A 217 -26.02 2.02 5.08
N GLY A 218 -25.23 1.19 4.39
CA GLY A 218 -24.30 0.26 5.04
C GLY A 218 -23.26 -0.27 4.06
N LYS A 219 -22.37 -1.08 4.57
CA LYS A 219 -21.30 -1.74 3.83
C LYS A 219 -21.21 -3.21 4.18
N LYS A 220 -20.82 -4.02 3.20
CA LYS A 220 -20.70 -5.48 3.32
C LYS A 220 -19.28 -5.89 2.95
N TRP A 221 -18.66 -6.74 3.77
CA TRP A 221 -17.37 -7.35 3.45
C TRP A 221 -17.56 -8.47 2.42
N ARG A 222 -16.73 -8.45 1.38
CA ARG A 222 -16.71 -9.49 0.34
C ARG A 222 -15.33 -10.13 0.30
N HIS A 223 -15.26 -11.40 0.65
CA HIS A 223 -14.07 -12.21 0.45
C HIS A 223 -13.93 -12.59 -1.01
N SER A 224 -12.70 -12.65 -1.54
CA SER A 224 -12.43 -12.91 -2.96
C SER A 224 -12.85 -14.29 -3.46
N GLY A 225 -12.99 -15.26 -2.58
CA GLY A 225 -13.33 -16.64 -2.94
C GLY A 225 -12.24 -17.41 -3.69
N SER A 226 -11.06 -16.82 -3.89
CA SER A 226 -9.96 -17.45 -4.62
C SER A 226 -9.47 -18.72 -3.92
N LYS A 227 -9.45 -19.82 -4.67
CA LYS A 227 -8.94 -21.13 -4.20
C LYS A 227 -7.41 -21.20 -4.20
N ASN A 228 -6.75 -20.30 -4.91
CA ASN A 228 -5.29 -20.32 -5.12
C ASN A 228 -4.51 -19.54 -4.06
N ASN A 229 -5.19 -18.85 -3.15
CA ASN A 229 -4.57 -18.20 -2.01
C ASN A 229 -5.02 -18.91 -0.74
N ASP A 230 -4.10 -19.09 0.17
CA ASP A 230 -4.39 -19.51 1.54
C ASP A 230 -5.17 -18.38 2.24
N PRO A 231 -6.52 -18.44 2.26
CA PRO A 231 -7.30 -17.33 2.78
C PRO A 231 -7.20 -17.31 4.31
N ARG A 232 -7.15 -16.11 4.87
CA ARG A 232 -7.23 -15.94 6.32
C ARG A 232 -8.62 -16.32 6.81
N GLU A 233 -8.71 -17.16 7.83
CA GLU A 233 -10.00 -17.59 8.40
C GLU A 233 -10.84 -16.39 8.79
N GLU A 234 -10.24 -15.40 9.44
CA GLU A 234 -10.92 -14.18 9.88
C GLU A 234 -11.55 -13.40 8.72
N HIS A 235 -10.93 -13.42 7.53
CA HIS A 235 -11.49 -12.77 6.34
C HIS A 235 -12.59 -13.58 5.67
N VAL A 236 -12.53 -14.92 5.79
CA VAL A 236 -13.59 -15.83 5.30
C VAL A 236 -14.84 -15.69 6.16
N GLU A 237 -14.69 -15.61 7.48
CA GLU A 237 -15.80 -15.42 8.43
C GLU A 237 -16.53 -14.10 8.20
N LEU A 238 -15.83 -13.05 7.80
CA LEU A 238 -16.43 -11.76 7.46
C LEU A 238 -17.21 -11.76 6.14
N ASN A 239 -17.09 -12.80 5.31
CA ASN A 239 -17.75 -12.80 4.00
C ASN A 239 -19.27 -12.63 4.12
N ASN A 240 -19.80 -11.61 3.44
CA ASN A 240 -21.20 -11.20 3.48
C ASN A 240 -21.68 -10.58 4.82
N VAL A 241 -20.81 -10.35 5.78
CA VAL A 241 -21.15 -9.57 6.98
C VAL A 241 -21.43 -8.13 6.56
N SER A 242 -22.60 -7.61 6.95
CA SER A 242 -23.06 -6.24 6.66
C SER A 242 -23.14 -5.44 7.95
N ILE A 243 -22.63 -4.22 7.93
CA ILE A 243 -22.63 -3.27 9.05
C ILE A 243 -22.98 -1.87 8.56
N GLY A 244 -23.26 -0.95 9.47
CA GLY A 244 -23.42 0.47 9.17
C GLY A 244 -22.14 1.10 8.60
N LEU A 245 -22.27 2.23 7.90
CA LEU A 245 -21.12 2.86 7.22
C LEU A 245 -19.99 3.24 8.18
N ASP A 246 -20.29 3.72 9.38
CA ASP A 246 -19.33 4.19 10.37
C ASP A 246 -18.91 3.12 11.38
N GLU A 247 -19.49 1.93 11.30
CA GLU A 247 -19.13 0.79 12.16
C GLU A 247 -17.85 0.13 11.66
N TYR A 248 -17.13 -0.54 12.56
CA TYR A 248 -15.91 -1.27 12.25
C TYR A 248 -16.20 -2.77 12.12
N PHE A 249 -15.53 -3.41 11.16
CA PHE A 249 -15.41 -4.86 11.13
C PHE A 249 -14.36 -5.30 12.15
N ASP A 250 -14.63 -6.35 12.90
CA ASP A 250 -13.62 -7.06 13.69
C ASP A 250 -12.86 -8.03 12.76
N VAL A 251 -11.63 -7.70 12.45
CA VAL A 251 -10.76 -8.48 11.55
C VAL A 251 -9.76 -9.27 12.41
N GLY A 252 -10.23 -10.31 13.07
CA GLY A 252 -9.39 -11.13 13.94
C GLY A 252 -8.84 -10.36 15.15
N GLY A 253 -9.70 -9.58 15.80
CA GLY A 253 -9.38 -8.75 16.96
C GLY A 253 -8.79 -7.38 16.62
N GLU A 254 -8.79 -6.98 15.35
CA GLU A 254 -8.36 -5.67 14.89
C GLU A 254 -9.54 -4.93 14.23
N ASP A 255 -9.77 -3.67 14.59
CA ASP A 255 -10.83 -2.86 14.02
C ASP A 255 -10.45 -2.27 12.66
N GLY A 256 -11.25 -2.51 11.63
CA GLY A 256 -11.07 -1.97 10.29
C GLY A 256 -12.35 -1.44 9.66
N LEU A 257 -12.33 -0.24 9.10
CA LEU A 257 -13.48 0.32 8.37
C LEU A 257 -13.73 -0.37 7.04
N TYR A 258 -12.67 -0.90 6.42
CA TYR A 258 -12.69 -1.56 5.11
C TYR A 258 -11.49 -2.51 4.97
N PRO A 259 -11.49 -3.42 3.98
CA PRO A 259 -10.33 -4.26 3.72
C PRO A 259 -9.05 -3.43 3.50
N ARG A 260 -7.93 -3.82 4.11
CA ARG A 260 -6.64 -3.11 4.05
C ARG A 260 -6.66 -1.70 4.65
N ASP A 261 -7.57 -1.41 5.57
CA ASP A 261 -7.49 -0.18 6.34
C ASP A 261 -6.08 0.00 6.94
N THR A 262 -5.59 1.23 6.96
CA THR A 262 -4.25 1.54 7.49
C THR A 262 -4.12 1.32 8.99
N GLN A 263 -5.24 1.16 9.71
CA GLN A 263 -5.26 0.77 11.11
C GLN A 263 -5.02 -0.73 11.33
N LEU A 264 -5.30 -1.56 10.31
CA LEU A 264 -5.04 -3.00 10.35
C LEU A 264 -3.54 -3.29 10.23
N SER A 265 -3.09 -4.32 10.92
CA SER A 265 -1.70 -4.79 10.82
C SER A 265 -1.34 -5.25 9.39
N ALA A 266 -0.05 -5.37 9.13
CA ALA A 266 0.43 -5.95 7.88
C ALA A 266 -0.08 -7.39 7.68
N LYS A 267 -0.26 -8.15 8.78
CA LYS A 267 -0.85 -9.49 8.75
C LYS A 267 -2.22 -9.47 8.08
N GLN A 268 -3.07 -8.49 8.36
CA GLN A 268 -4.43 -8.40 7.82
C GLN A 268 -4.51 -7.66 6.48
N SER A 269 -3.50 -6.86 6.14
CA SER A 269 -3.53 -5.96 4.98
C SER A 269 -2.81 -6.50 3.74
N VAL A 270 -1.58 -7.04 3.88
CA VAL A 270 -0.74 -7.44 2.75
C VAL A 270 -1.35 -8.64 2.03
N ASN A 271 -1.43 -8.58 0.70
CA ASN A 271 -2.08 -9.59 -0.16
C ASN A 271 -3.55 -9.88 0.14
N CYS A 272 -4.22 -9.08 0.94
CA CYS A 272 -5.67 -9.18 1.08
C CYS A 272 -6.35 -8.81 -0.24
N LYS A 273 -7.27 -9.64 -0.72
CA LYS A 273 -8.03 -9.45 -1.96
C LYS A 273 -9.52 -9.21 -1.70
N CYS A 274 -9.91 -9.02 -0.44
CA CYS A 274 -11.27 -8.67 -0.07
C CYS A 274 -11.63 -7.26 -0.58
N VAL A 275 -12.92 -7.03 -0.83
CA VAL A 275 -13.48 -5.75 -1.24
C VAL A 275 -14.75 -5.45 -0.45
N LEU A 276 -15.32 -4.27 -0.61
CA LEU A 276 -16.64 -3.93 -0.09
C LEU A 276 -17.72 -4.11 -1.16
N SER A 277 -18.96 -4.30 -0.72
CA SER A 277 -20.16 -4.06 -1.51
C SER A 277 -21.07 -3.10 -0.74
N PRO A 278 -21.83 -2.21 -1.41
CA PRO A 278 -22.76 -1.31 -0.74
C PRO A 278 -23.99 -2.07 -0.24
N VAL A 279 -24.59 -1.58 0.83
CA VAL A 279 -25.96 -1.90 1.22
C VAL A 279 -26.82 -0.70 0.84
N VAL A 280 -27.68 -0.88 -0.15
CA VAL A 280 -28.42 0.22 -0.78
C VAL A 280 -29.86 0.24 -0.27
N ASP A 281 -30.37 1.42 0.07
CA ASP A 281 -31.79 1.69 0.30
C ASP A 281 -32.48 2.04 -1.02
N ASN A 282 -33.25 1.10 -1.55
CA ASN A 282 -33.93 1.29 -2.81
C ASN A 282 -35.02 2.39 -2.77
N SER A 283 -35.52 2.76 -1.60
CA SER A 283 -36.47 3.86 -1.46
C SER A 283 -35.82 5.21 -1.74
N ILE A 284 -34.57 5.38 -1.33
CA ILE A 284 -33.77 6.58 -1.61
C ILE A 284 -33.27 6.55 -3.06
N LEU A 285 -32.82 5.38 -3.54
CA LEU A 285 -32.35 5.23 -4.92
C LEU A 285 -33.44 5.61 -5.96
N GLY A 286 -34.69 5.38 -5.64
CA GLY A 286 -35.84 5.72 -6.50
C GLY A 286 -36.31 7.19 -6.44
N LEU A 287 -35.69 8.04 -5.61
CA LEU A 287 -36.02 9.47 -5.53
C LEU A 287 -35.50 10.25 -6.74
N SER A 288 -35.99 11.46 -6.92
CA SER A 288 -35.44 12.39 -7.93
C SER A 288 -34.02 12.83 -7.55
N GLU A 289 -33.26 13.26 -8.55
CA GLU A 289 -31.89 13.78 -8.35
C GLU A 289 -31.86 14.93 -7.34
N GLU A 290 -32.84 15.84 -7.39
CA GLU A 290 -32.96 16.99 -6.46
C GLU A 290 -33.16 16.53 -5.01
N GLU A 291 -34.01 15.52 -4.76
CA GLU A 291 -34.24 14.95 -3.44
C GLU A 291 -32.99 14.23 -2.91
N LYS A 292 -32.32 13.47 -3.77
CA LYS A 292 -31.06 12.78 -3.44
C LYS A 292 -29.96 13.77 -3.06
N GLU A 293 -29.79 14.84 -3.84
CA GLU A 293 -28.76 15.86 -3.54
C GLU A 293 -29.07 16.61 -2.25
N LYS A 294 -30.34 16.79 -1.89
CA LYS A 294 -30.73 17.38 -0.60
C LYS A 294 -30.32 16.47 0.57
N ILE A 295 -30.64 15.16 0.49
CA ILE A 295 -30.23 14.19 1.50
C ILE A 295 -28.70 14.14 1.60
N ARG A 296 -27.99 14.13 0.45
CA ARG A 296 -26.52 14.17 0.38
C ARG A 296 -25.95 15.40 1.08
N ALA A 297 -26.52 16.56 0.87
CA ALA A 297 -26.09 17.81 1.50
C ALA A 297 -26.24 17.75 3.02
N GLU A 298 -27.33 17.18 3.53
CA GLU A 298 -27.57 16.98 4.95
C GLU A 298 -26.52 16.03 5.56
N VAL A 299 -26.30 14.87 4.94
CA VAL A 299 -25.28 13.89 5.39
C VAL A 299 -23.86 14.47 5.36
N LEU A 300 -23.51 15.28 4.36
CA LEU A 300 -22.21 15.93 4.28
C LEU A 300 -22.06 17.11 5.25
N ALA A 301 -23.16 17.78 5.63
CA ALA A 301 -23.15 18.87 6.60
C ALA A 301 -22.98 18.37 8.05
N GLU A 302 -23.58 17.24 8.42
CA GLU A 302 -23.43 16.63 9.74
C GLU A 302 -21.99 16.14 10.03
N LYS A 303 -21.15 16.04 9.00
CA LYS A 303 -19.77 15.50 9.06
C LYS A 303 -18.68 16.57 8.93
N LYS A 304 -19.04 17.85 8.99
CA LYS A 304 -18.08 18.96 9.04
C LYS A 304 -17.53 19.18 10.47
#